data_55e09a05fa48ad80198b9825711a8642
#
_entry.id   55e09a05fa48ad80198b9825711a8642
#
_cell.length_a   1.000
_cell.length_b   1.000
_cell.length_c   1.000
_cell.angle_alpha   90.00
_cell.angle_beta   90.00
_cell.angle_gamma   90.00
#
_symmetry.space_group_name_H-M   'P 1'
#
loop_
_entity.id
_entity.type
_entity.pdbx_description
1 polymer ?
#
loop_
_entity_poly.entity_id
_entity_poly.type
_entity_poly.pdbx_seq_one_letter_code
_entity_poly.pdbx_strand_id
1 'polypeptide(L)'
;MLIQFNFKNFKSFRDEATLDLSASKMTEFSDRVVTVGSEKILPVAAIYGANASGKSNIYNAFEYMSGYVADSFKYGDEEEKFEEFRPTPFLFDSTSASAESSFEVYFTLPGDKAERTYNYGFCIDKEGVTEEWLNSKAKSARKYSTVFYRGTSDDELDLSGFPTSSRDNIQVALEKQVLIISLGAKLKVGKCKAIRDWFLANEFADFGDPFTNFFMSRRLPKGFVENKDVQQKVVEYFASFDEHIKDFRIEEVPHDGETKEDTYKINALHKMIDSDGMAEIPLGMESAGTLKMFALYPELQEVLEKGSVFFIDELNARLHPLLVRNFLLTFLNPEINSNHAQIVFTTHDTWQLSNQLLRRDEIWFVEKDEKGISTLYSLADFVDEDGSRIRKDESYEKNYLIGKYGAIPTLKSIDIFKED
;
A
#
# COMPACT_ATOMS: atom_id res chain seq x y z
N MET A 1 -12.32 0.89 2.33
CA MET A 1 -11.63 0.04 1.33
C MET A 1 -11.22 0.89 0.15
N LEU A 2 -10.07 0.61 -0.45
CA LEU A 2 -9.62 1.17 -1.73
C LEU A 2 -10.36 0.46 -2.87
N ILE A 3 -10.88 1.23 -3.83
CA ILE A 3 -11.53 0.73 -5.04
C ILE A 3 -10.59 0.88 -6.22
N GLN A 4 -10.01 2.09 -6.38
CA GLN A 4 -9.13 2.40 -7.51
C GLN A 4 -8.13 3.48 -7.11
N PHE A 5 -6.92 3.37 -7.61
CA PHE A 5 -5.87 4.38 -7.49
C PHE A 5 -5.34 4.75 -8.87
N ASN A 6 -5.39 6.02 -9.21
CA ASN A 6 -4.87 6.59 -10.43
C ASN A 6 -3.73 7.56 -10.09
N PHE A 7 -2.70 7.55 -10.90
CA PHE A 7 -1.65 8.57 -10.83
C PHE A 7 -1.01 8.81 -12.21
N LYS A 8 -0.44 9.98 -12.39
CA LYS A 8 0.16 10.39 -13.66
C LYS A 8 1.38 11.27 -13.41
N ASN A 9 2.33 11.22 -14.33
CA ASN A 9 3.55 12.03 -14.32
C ASN A 9 4.33 11.90 -13.00
N PHE A 10 4.58 10.65 -12.57
CA PHE A 10 5.31 10.38 -11.33
C PHE A 10 6.40 9.35 -11.57
N LYS A 11 7.66 9.73 -11.29
CA LYS A 11 8.86 8.89 -11.46
C LYS A 11 8.94 8.28 -12.87
N SER A 12 8.82 6.96 -13.03
CA SER A 12 8.86 6.30 -14.35
C SER A 12 7.53 6.25 -15.08
N PHE A 13 6.44 6.66 -14.46
CA PHE A 13 5.11 6.73 -15.08
C PHE A 13 4.87 8.12 -15.63
N ARG A 14 4.98 8.28 -16.97
CA ARG A 14 4.65 9.51 -17.68
C ARG A 14 3.15 9.66 -17.86
N ASP A 15 2.54 8.60 -18.36
CA ASP A 15 1.12 8.55 -18.66
C ASP A 15 0.32 8.06 -17.43
N GLU A 16 -0.99 8.18 -17.48
CA GLU A 16 -1.85 7.74 -16.40
C GLU A 16 -1.73 6.22 -16.16
N ALA A 17 -1.54 5.85 -14.92
CA ALA A 17 -1.57 4.47 -14.45
C ALA A 17 -2.75 4.28 -13.51
N THR A 18 -3.49 3.19 -13.71
CA THR A 18 -4.68 2.82 -12.93
C THR A 18 -4.48 1.47 -12.28
N LEU A 19 -4.54 1.43 -10.96
CA LEU A 19 -4.65 0.20 -10.16
C LEU A 19 -6.11 0.07 -9.70
N ASP A 20 -6.87 -0.82 -10.34
CA ASP A 20 -8.30 -1.04 -10.07
C ASP A 20 -8.52 -2.32 -9.28
N LEU A 21 -9.03 -2.19 -8.05
CA LEU A 21 -9.42 -3.30 -7.18
C LEU A 21 -10.91 -3.62 -7.30
N SER A 22 -11.63 -3.08 -8.28
CA SER A 22 -13.01 -3.48 -8.56
C SER A 22 -13.05 -4.90 -9.12
N ALA A 23 -13.90 -5.75 -8.53
CA ALA A 23 -14.05 -7.11 -9.01
C ALA A 23 -14.78 -7.15 -10.36
N SER A 24 -14.14 -7.74 -11.35
CA SER A 24 -14.75 -8.01 -12.64
C SER A 24 -15.84 -9.10 -12.56
N LYS A 25 -16.56 -9.33 -13.66
CA LYS A 25 -17.63 -10.36 -13.74
C LYS A 25 -17.10 -11.80 -13.77
N MET A 26 -15.95 -12.06 -13.17
CA MET A 26 -15.38 -13.40 -13.06
C MET A 26 -16.03 -14.16 -11.91
N THR A 27 -16.03 -15.50 -12.02
CA THR A 27 -16.66 -16.40 -11.04
C THR A 27 -15.65 -17.05 -10.10
N GLU A 28 -14.36 -16.95 -10.41
CA GLU A 28 -13.28 -17.50 -9.59
C GLU A 28 -13.28 -16.81 -8.23
N PHE A 29 -13.22 -17.58 -7.14
CA PHE A 29 -13.12 -17.09 -5.76
C PHE A 29 -14.11 -15.95 -5.45
N SER A 30 -15.35 -16.09 -5.92
CA SER A 30 -16.40 -15.06 -5.73
C SER A 30 -16.77 -14.86 -4.26
N ASP A 31 -16.49 -15.81 -3.40
CA ASP A 31 -16.66 -15.78 -1.95
C ASP A 31 -15.70 -14.78 -1.25
N ARG A 32 -14.61 -14.42 -1.91
CA ARG A 32 -13.61 -13.46 -1.39
C ARG A 32 -13.92 -12.01 -1.77
N VAL A 33 -14.83 -11.80 -2.71
CA VAL A 33 -15.21 -10.46 -3.18
C VAL A 33 -16.09 -9.77 -2.14
N VAL A 34 -15.64 -8.61 -1.67
CA VAL A 34 -16.36 -7.81 -0.68
C VAL A 34 -17.33 -6.87 -1.39
N THR A 35 -18.57 -6.81 -0.90
CA THR A 35 -19.57 -5.87 -1.44
C THR A 35 -19.80 -4.75 -0.45
N VAL A 36 -19.50 -3.50 -0.85
CA VAL A 36 -19.78 -2.29 -0.07
C VAL A 36 -20.60 -1.34 -0.95
N GLY A 37 -21.81 -1.05 -0.54
CA GLY A 37 -22.72 -0.23 -1.35
C GLY A 37 -23.06 -0.88 -2.67
N SER A 38 -22.67 -0.25 -3.78
CA SER A 38 -22.81 -0.76 -5.15
C SER A 38 -21.53 -1.41 -5.68
N GLU A 39 -20.45 -1.28 -4.95
CA GLU A 39 -19.12 -1.69 -5.41
C GLU A 39 -18.79 -3.12 -4.95
N LYS A 40 -18.14 -3.86 -5.82
CA LYS A 40 -17.56 -5.18 -5.55
C LYS A 40 -16.05 -5.02 -5.57
N ILE A 41 -15.39 -5.31 -4.45
CA ILE A 41 -14.00 -4.91 -4.20
C ILE A 41 -13.16 -6.15 -3.90
N LEU A 42 -11.95 -6.19 -4.44
CA LEU A 42 -10.97 -7.25 -4.25
C LEU A 42 -10.11 -6.99 -3.00
N PRO A 43 -9.77 -8.05 -2.25
CA PRO A 43 -8.91 -7.94 -1.07
C PRO A 43 -7.42 -7.87 -1.42
N VAL A 44 -7.01 -8.25 -2.61
CA VAL A 44 -5.60 -8.40 -2.99
C VAL A 44 -5.33 -7.77 -4.35
N ALA A 45 -4.17 -7.11 -4.49
CA ALA A 45 -3.56 -6.78 -5.78
C ALA A 45 -2.08 -7.17 -5.75
N ALA A 46 -1.68 -8.10 -6.62
CA ALA A 46 -0.32 -8.61 -6.75
C ALA A 46 0.34 -8.03 -8.01
N ILE A 47 1.43 -7.28 -7.84
CA ILE A 47 2.10 -6.53 -8.90
C ILE A 47 3.41 -7.21 -9.27
N TYR A 48 3.49 -7.70 -10.50
CA TYR A 48 4.64 -8.38 -11.09
C TYR A 48 5.34 -7.51 -12.14
N GLY A 49 6.58 -7.84 -12.45
CA GLY A 49 7.35 -7.17 -13.51
C GLY A 49 8.86 -7.34 -13.33
N ALA A 50 9.61 -7.01 -14.35
CA ALA A 50 11.06 -7.05 -14.34
C ALA A 50 11.68 -6.12 -13.29
N ASN A 51 12.97 -6.33 -12.95
CA ASN A 51 13.70 -5.35 -12.15
C ASN A 51 13.74 -4.00 -12.88
N ALA A 52 13.60 -2.92 -12.12
CA ALA A 52 13.53 -1.55 -12.64
C ALA A 52 12.36 -1.26 -13.60
N SER A 53 11.32 -2.11 -13.67
CA SER A 53 10.12 -1.83 -14.48
C SER A 53 9.26 -0.68 -13.93
N GLY A 54 9.36 -0.37 -12.64
CA GLY A 54 8.59 0.69 -11.99
C GLY A 54 7.60 0.18 -10.93
N LYS A 55 7.65 -1.09 -10.52
CA LYS A 55 6.76 -1.66 -9.48
C LYS A 55 6.78 -0.83 -8.18
N SER A 56 7.96 -0.54 -7.66
CA SER A 56 8.12 0.30 -6.45
C SER A 56 7.59 1.72 -6.63
N ASN A 57 7.49 2.22 -7.87
CA ASN A 57 6.94 3.56 -8.10
C ASN A 57 5.42 3.64 -7.91
N ILE A 58 4.70 2.52 -7.98
CA ILE A 58 3.27 2.45 -7.63
C ILE A 58 3.11 2.55 -6.11
N TYR A 59 3.92 1.80 -5.35
CA TYR A 59 4.01 1.91 -3.91
C TYR A 59 4.33 3.36 -3.49
N ASN A 60 5.41 3.92 -4.04
CA ASN A 60 5.84 5.29 -3.75
C ASN A 60 4.77 6.35 -4.11
N ALA A 61 3.98 6.13 -5.18
CA ALA A 61 2.94 7.07 -5.58
C ALA A 61 1.80 7.13 -4.56
N PHE A 62 1.37 5.97 -4.03
CA PHE A 62 0.33 5.93 -3.01
C PHE A 62 0.84 6.39 -1.64
N GLU A 63 2.08 6.04 -1.28
CA GLU A 63 2.74 6.54 -0.07
C GLU A 63 2.89 8.07 -0.11
N TYR A 64 3.33 8.62 -1.26
CA TYR A 64 3.41 10.06 -1.50
C TYR A 64 2.06 10.75 -1.30
N MET A 65 1.00 10.24 -1.97
CA MET A 65 -0.36 10.78 -1.84
C MET A 65 -0.81 10.77 -0.38
N SER A 66 -0.61 9.65 0.32
CA SER A 66 -1.00 9.49 1.72
C SER A 66 -0.26 10.45 2.66
N GLY A 67 1.04 10.60 2.49
CA GLY A 67 1.88 11.52 3.25
C GLY A 67 1.51 12.98 3.01
N TYR A 68 1.25 13.35 1.75
CA TYR A 68 0.84 14.72 1.40
C TYR A 68 -0.53 15.07 2.01
N VAL A 69 -1.51 14.16 1.95
CA VAL A 69 -2.82 14.33 2.60
C VAL A 69 -2.67 14.42 4.13
N ALA A 70 -1.78 13.64 4.70
CA ALA A 70 -1.55 13.65 6.14
C ALA A 70 -0.98 14.97 6.66
N ASP A 71 0.00 15.55 5.94
CA ASP A 71 0.91 16.54 6.50
C ASP A 71 0.97 17.88 5.78
N SER A 72 0.31 18.06 4.61
CA SER A 72 0.43 19.29 3.80
C SER A 72 0.02 20.57 4.54
N PHE A 73 -0.83 20.48 5.58
CA PHE A 73 -1.16 21.63 6.42
C PHE A 73 0.06 22.27 7.13
N LYS A 74 1.20 21.58 7.16
CA LYS A 74 2.47 22.06 7.72
C LYS A 74 3.33 22.81 6.68
N TYR A 75 3.03 22.65 5.39
CA TYR A 75 3.90 23.15 4.31
C TYR A 75 3.68 24.63 3.99
N GLY A 76 2.54 25.22 4.40
CA GLY A 76 2.28 26.64 4.24
C GLY A 76 3.27 27.52 4.99
N ASP A 77 3.58 27.18 6.24
CA ASP A 77 4.50 27.93 7.09
C ASP A 77 5.99 27.62 6.83
N GLU A 78 6.32 26.54 6.08
CA GLU A 78 7.67 26.00 5.91
C GLU A 78 7.97 25.65 4.44
N GLU A 79 8.32 26.65 3.63
CA GLU A 79 8.65 26.49 2.20
C GLU A 79 9.75 25.43 1.97
N GLU A 80 10.77 25.35 2.83
CA GLU A 80 11.84 24.35 2.74
C GLU A 80 11.30 22.93 2.81
N LYS A 81 10.32 22.68 3.68
CA LYS A 81 9.67 21.36 3.77
C LYS A 81 8.88 21.01 2.52
N PHE A 82 8.21 21.97 1.90
CA PHE A 82 7.51 21.71 0.66
C PHE A 82 8.49 21.31 -0.45
N GLU A 83 9.68 21.94 -0.52
CA GLU A 83 10.70 21.56 -1.49
C GLU A 83 11.16 20.10 -1.35
N GLU A 84 11.29 19.61 -0.13
CA GLU A 84 11.65 18.21 0.16
C GLU A 84 10.54 17.23 -0.25
N PHE A 85 9.27 17.66 -0.19
CA PHE A 85 8.10 16.82 -0.48
C PHE A 85 7.49 17.06 -1.86
N ARG A 86 8.18 17.74 -2.78
CA ARG A 86 7.73 17.85 -4.17
C ARG A 86 7.70 16.49 -4.85
N PRO A 87 6.67 16.21 -5.67
CA PRO A 87 6.68 14.98 -6.44
C PRO A 87 7.82 14.99 -7.45
N THR A 88 8.40 13.83 -7.71
CA THR A 88 9.37 13.69 -8.81
C THR A 88 8.60 13.35 -10.09
N PRO A 89 8.47 14.26 -11.06
CA PRO A 89 7.79 13.99 -12.32
C PRO A 89 8.62 13.04 -13.20
N PHE A 90 8.07 12.62 -14.33
CA PHE A 90 8.84 11.89 -15.34
C PHE A 90 9.87 12.83 -15.99
N LEU A 91 11.15 12.49 -15.83
CA LEU A 91 12.27 13.42 -16.17
C LEU A 91 12.85 13.23 -17.59
N PHE A 92 12.42 12.18 -18.33
CA PHE A 92 13.05 11.83 -19.60
C PHE A 92 12.47 12.57 -20.80
N ASP A 93 11.47 13.43 -20.60
CA ASP A 93 11.05 14.45 -21.58
C ASP A 93 10.80 15.79 -20.90
N SER A 94 11.11 16.89 -21.61
CA SER A 94 11.05 18.24 -21.04
C SER A 94 9.63 18.72 -20.73
N THR A 95 8.63 18.20 -21.42
CA THR A 95 7.23 18.56 -21.22
C THR A 95 6.74 17.98 -19.90
N SER A 96 6.94 16.67 -19.71
CA SER A 96 6.55 15.99 -18.48
C SER A 96 7.33 16.47 -17.26
N ALA A 97 8.63 16.75 -17.42
CA ALA A 97 9.48 17.26 -16.34
C ALA A 97 9.03 18.62 -15.78
N SER A 98 8.27 19.39 -16.54
CA SER A 98 7.71 20.69 -16.14
C SER A 98 6.20 20.67 -15.89
N ALA A 99 5.53 19.56 -16.16
CA ALA A 99 4.10 19.38 -15.95
C ALA A 99 3.79 18.96 -14.51
N GLU A 100 2.55 19.14 -14.12
CA GLU A 100 2.03 18.66 -12.84
C GLU A 100 1.99 17.13 -12.76
N SER A 101 2.08 16.60 -11.54
CA SER A 101 1.75 15.22 -11.20
C SER A 101 0.34 15.15 -10.66
N SER A 102 -0.41 14.10 -10.97
CA SER A 102 -1.77 13.90 -10.45
C SER A 102 -1.91 12.60 -9.69
N PHE A 103 -2.75 12.63 -8.63
CA PHE A 103 -3.06 11.48 -7.78
C PHE A 103 -4.56 11.48 -7.48
N GLU A 104 -5.21 10.33 -7.67
CA GLU A 104 -6.64 10.18 -7.46
C GLU A 104 -6.98 8.82 -6.87
N VAL A 105 -7.91 8.77 -5.92
CA VAL A 105 -8.43 7.53 -5.34
C VAL A 105 -9.94 7.48 -5.35
N TYR A 106 -10.46 6.27 -5.57
CA TYR A 106 -11.84 5.89 -5.29
C TYR A 106 -11.82 4.96 -4.10
N PHE A 107 -12.65 5.23 -3.09
CA PHE A 107 -12.63 4.47 -1.84
C PHE A 107 -13.94 4.54 -1.08
N THR A 108 -14.10 3.67 -0.09
CA THR A 108 -15.20 3.69 0.87
C THR A 108 -14.68 3.94 2.28
N LEU A 109 -15.45 4.63 3.11
CA LEU A 109 -15.12 4.85 4.51
C LEU A 109 -15.76 3.78 5.40
N PRO A 110 -15.03 3.22 6.39
CA PRO A 110 -15.60 2.30 7.35
C PRO A 110 -16.70 3.00 8.17
N GLY A 111 -17.82 2.30 8.37
CA GLY A 111 -18.91 2.80 9.20
C GLY A 111 -19.76 3.92 8.56
N ASP A 112 -19.55 4.28 7.29
CA ASP A 112 -20.46 5.21 6.59
C ASP A 112 -21.81 4.56 6.36
N LYS A 113 -22.84 5.02 7.13
CA LYS A 113 -24.20 4.48 7.08
C LYS A 113 -24.87 4.60 5.70
N ALA A 114 -24.42 5.51 4.86
CA ALA A 114 -24.95 5.71 3.52
C ALA A 114 -24.16 4.89 2.47
N GLU A 115 -23.19 4.10 2.90
CA GLU A 115 -22.33 3.26 2.04
C GLU A 115 -21.85 4.04 0.81
N ARG A 116 -21.26 5.23 1.04
CA ARG A 116 -20.80 6.10 -0.05
C ARG A 116 -19.50 5.60 -0.63
N THR A 117 -19.40 5.79 -1.93
CA THR A 117 -18.13 5.82 -2.64
C THR A 117 -17.64 7.26 -2.69
N TYR A 118 -16.39 7.47 -2.35
CA TYR A 118 -15.70 8.76 -2.44
C TYR A 118 -14.72 8.73 -3.61
N ASN A 119 -14.60 9.85 -4.30
CA ASN A 119 -13.55 10.11 -5.27
C ASN A 119 -12.81 11.37 -4.81
N TYR A 120 -11.54 11.21 -4.50
CA TYR A 120 -10.68 12.27 -4.03
C TYR A 120 -9.38 12.29 -4.84
N GLY A 121 -8.93 13.48 -5.22
CA GLY A 121 -7.67 13.64 -5.91
C GLY A 121 -7.14 15.06 -5.86
N PHE A 122 -5.90 15.20 -6.30
CA PHE A 122 -5.23 16.48 -6.49
C PHE A 122 -4.17 16.41 -7.57
N CYS A 123 -3.92 17.58 -8.17
CA CYS A 123 -2.79 17.83 -9.06
C CYS A 123 -1.81 18.76 -8.34
N ILE A 124 -0.51 18.55 -8.58
CA ILE A 124 0.55 19.31 -7.90
C ILE A 124 1.75 19.50 -8.84
N ASP A 125 2.27 20.71 -8.87
CA ASP A 125 3.49 21.07 -9.59
C ASP A 125 4.60 21.54 -8.63
N LYS A 126 5.66 22.11 -9.18
CA LYS A 126 6.79 22.66 -8.39
C LYS A 126 6.42 23.83 -7.47
N GLU A 127 5.28 24.48 -7.68
CA GLU A 127 4.83 25.65 -6.92
C GLU A 127 3.76 25.32 -5.88
N GLY A 128 3.07 24.18 -6.03
CA GLY A 128 2.04 23.72 -5.12
C GLY A 128 0.89 23.00 -5.79
N VAL A 129 -0.24 22.97 -5.11
CA VAL A 129 -1.47 22.31 -5.57
C VAL A 129 -2.12 23.16 -6.65
N THR A 130 -2.30 22.58 -7.83
CA THR A 130 -2.95 23.22 -8.98
C THR A 130 -4.44 22.89 -9.05
N GLU A 131 -4.83 21.70 -8.60
CA GLU A 131 -6.21 21.27 -8.57
C GLU A 131 -6.43 20.34 -7.37
N GLU A 132 -7.61 20.38 -6.72
CA GLU A 132 -8.02 19.46 -5.68
C GLU A 132 -9.53 19.26 -5.72
N TRP A 133 -10.00 18.02 -5.62
CA TRP A 133 -11.43 17.69 -5.65
C TRP A 133 -11.80 16.61 -4.65
N LEU A 134 -13.03 16.70 -4.18
CA LEU A 134 -13.71 15.63 -3.46
C LEU A 134 -15.13 15.49 -3.96
N ASN A 135 -15.44 14.30 -4.44
CA ASN A 135 -16.77 13.90 -4.85
C ASN A 135 -17.26 12.74 -3.98
N SER A 136 -18.58 12.59 -3.83
CA SER A 136 -19.17 11.46 -3.14
C SER A 136 -20.44 10.98 -3.81
N LYS A 137 -20.66 9.66 -3.78
CA LYS A 137 -21.86 9.00 -4.34
C LYS A 137 -22.43 8.06 -3.31
N ALA A 138 -23.63 8.31 -2.80
CA ALA A 138 -24.34 7.38 -1.93
C ALA A 138 -24.80 6.14 -2.72
N LYS A 139 -24.98 5.00 -2.04
CA LYS A 139 -25.45 3.73 -2.66
C LYS A 139 -26.70 3.92 -3.51
N SER A 140 -27.64 4.76 -3.05
CA SER A 140 -28.90 5.06 -3.74
C SER A 140 -28.75 6.06 -4.89
N ALA A 141 -27.61 6.76 -5.01
CA ALA A 141 -27.39 7.80 -6.01
C ALA A 141 -26.82 7.21 -7.31
N ARG A 142 -27.21 7.80 -8.45
CA ARG A 142 -26.69 7.43 -9.77
C ARG A 142 -25.44 8.19 -10.18
N LYS A 143 -25.19 9.37 -9.58
CA LYS A 143 -24.10 10.27 -9.94
C LYS A 143 -23.36 10.72 -8.69
N TYR A 144 -22.09 11.04 -8.87
CA TYR A 144 -21.30 11.74 -7.86
C TYR A 144 -21.82 13.15 -7.67
N SER A 145 -21.73 13.65 -6.44
CA SER A 145 -21.95 15.03 -6.06
C SER A 145 -20.65 15.61 -5.56
N THR A 146 -20.30 16.79 -6.04
CA THR A 146 -19.11 17.52 -5.59
C THR A 146 -19.30 17.97 -4.14
N VAL A 147 -18.30 17.72 -3.32
CA VAL A 147 -18.22 18.20 -1.93
C VAL A 147 -17.41 19.49 -1.89
N PHE A 148 -16.30 19.50 -2.59
CA PHE A 148 -15.53 20.69 -2.87
C PHE A 148 -14.71 20.50 -4.15
N TYR A 149 -14.33 21.62 -4.72
CA TYR A 149 -13.41 21.70 -5.84
C TYR A 149 -12.54 22.94 -5.68
N ARG A 150 -11.26 22.83 -6.02
CA ARG A 150 -10.28 23.91 -6.11
C ARG A 150 -9.56 23.80 -7.42
N GLY A 151 -9.56 24.86 -8.23
CA GLY A 151 -8.75 25.01 -9.42
C GLY A 151 -7.58 25.97 -9.21
N THR A 152 -6.98 26.41 -10.29
CA THR A 152 -5.81 27.30 -10.28
C THR A 152 -6.11 28.75 -9.94
N SER A 153 -7.35 29.19 -10.12
CA SER A 153 -7.79 30.56 -9.84
C SER A 153 -8.74 30.60 -8.62
N ASP A 154 -8.74 31.72 -7.90
CA ASP A 154 -9.61 31.93 -6.74
C ASP A 154 -11.10 31.80 -7.10
N ASP A 155 -11.49 32.12 -8.33
CA ASP A 155 -12.87 31.99 -8.84
C ASP A 155 -13.29 30.51 -9.03
N GLU A 156 -12.34 29.58 -9.02
CA GLU A 156 -12.58 28.14 -9.17
C GLU A 156 -12.65 27.40 -7.82
N LEU A 157 -12.83 28.11 -6.70
CA LEU A 157 -12.96 27.50 -5.39
C LEU A 157 -14.44 27.26 -5.03
N ASP A 158 -14.88 26.02 -5.06
CA ASP A 158 -16.21 25.59 -4.60
C ASP A 158 -16.09 24.81 -3.27
N LEU A 159 -16.57 25.40 -2.20
CA LEU A 159 -16.66 24.79 -0.86
C LEU A 159 -18.11 24.51 -0.46
N SER A 160 -19.06 24.49 -1.40
CA SER A 160 -20.51 24.43 -1.15
C SER A 160 -20.92 23.21 -0.33
N GLY A 161 -20.21 22.11 -0.38
CA GLY A 161 -20.46 20.89 0.42
C GLY A 161 -20.04 20.97 1.89
N PHE A 162 -19.45 22.10 2.34
CA PHE A 162 -19.11 22.34 3.76
C PHE A 162 -20.08 23.32 4.43
N PRO A 163 -20.23 23.25 5.77
CA PRO A 163 -20.94 24.28 6.54
C PRO A 163 -20.32 25.68 6.36
N THR A 164 -21.12 26.75 6.34
CA THR A 164 -20.67 28.15 6.10
C THR A 164 -19.49 28.52 7.00
N SER A 165 -19.61 28.25 8.32
CA SER A 165 -18.54 28.56 9.28
C SER A 165 -17.19 27.86 8.98
N SER A 166 -17.22 26.71 8.29
CA SER A 166 -16.00 26.00 7.89
C SER A 166 -15.43 26.56 6.61
N ARG A 167 -16.27 27.04 5.69
CA ARG A 167 -15.84 27.62 4.40
C ARG A 167 -14.96 28.85 4.61
N ASP A 168 -15.41 29.79 5.42
CA ASP A 168 -14.70 31.06 5.71
C ASP A 168 -13.31 30.75 6.31
N ASN A 169 -13.25 29.82 7.28
CA ASN A 169 -12.00 29.45 7.90
C ASN A 169 -11.02 28.76 6.93
N ILE A 170 -11.53 27.87 6.06
CA ILE A 170 -10.71 27.19 5.04
C ILE A 170 -10.20 28.25 4.05
N GLN A 171 -11.07 29.10 3.52
CA GLN A 171 -10.71 30.09 2.51
C GLN A 171 -9.63 31.07 3.00
N VAL A 172 -9.70 31.50 4.27
CA VAL A 172 -8.72 32.43 4.84
C VAL A 172 -7.36 31.78 5.09
N ALA A 173 -7.33 30.47 5.44
CA ALA A 173 -6.12 29.77 5.83
C ALA A 173 -5.54 28.86 4.71
N LEU A 174 -6.18 28.83 3.53
CA LEU A 174 -5.75 27.98 2.42
C LEU A 174 -4.57 28.59 1.69
N GLU A 175 -3.46 27.90 1.71
CA GLU A 175 -2.24 28.26 0.98
C GLU A 175 -2.03 27.37 -0.24
N LYS A 176 -1.12 27.76 -1.14
CA LYS A 176 -0.91 27.07 -2.40
C LYS A 176 -0.43 25.63 -2.22
N GLN A 177 0.41 25.40 -1.21
CA GLN A 177 1.00 24.08 -0.91
C GLN A 177 0.08 23.18 -0.06
N VAL A 178 -1.03 23.72 0.46
CA VAL A 178 -1.86 23.05 1.45
C VAL A 178 -3.12 22.46 0.81
N LEU A 179 -3.38 21.17 1.08
CA LEU A 179 -4.63 20.51 0.68
C LEU A 179 -5.80 20.92 1.57
N ILE A 180 -6.97 21.13 0.98
CA ILE A 180 -8.22 21.39 1.69
C ILE A 180 -8.55 20.26 2.69
N ILE A 181 -8.30 18.98 2.31
CA ILE A 181 -8.51 17.84 3.22
C ILE A 181 -7.60 17.94 4.44
N SER A 182 -6.32 18.23 4.27
CA SER A 182 -5.35 18.34 5.35
C SER A 182 -5.70 19.50 6.30
N LEU A 183 -5.93 20.68 5.75
CA LEU A 183 -6.34 21.89 6.49
C LEU A 183 -7.70 21.71 7.18
N GLY A 184 -8.71 21.21 6.46
CA GLY A 184 -10.03 20.98 6.99
C GLY A 184 -10.04 19.98 8.14
N ALA A 185 -9.21 18.95 8.09
CA ALA A 185 -9.04 18.01 9.19
C ALA A 185 -8.42 18.70 10.42
N LYS A 186 -7.42 19.57 10.22
CA LYS A 186 -6.83 20.40 11.28
C LYS A 186 -7.86 21.34 11.91
N LEU A 187 -8.73 21.90 11.10
CA LEU A 187 -9.86 22.75 11.53
C LEU A 187 -11.07 21.96 12.08
N LYS A 188 -10.92 20.63 12.25
CA LYS A 188 -11.94 19.70 12.78
C LYS A 188 -13.23 19.62 11.93
N VAL A 189 -13.13 19.84 10.62
CA VAL A 189 -14.21 19.56 9.69
C VAL A 189 -14.36 18.04 9.57
N GLY A 190 -15.48 17.50 10.05
CA GLY A 190 -15.65 16.05 10.27
C GLY A 190 -15.42 15.20 9.01
N LYS A 191 -15.86 15.67 7.82
CA LYS A 191 -15.65 14.95 6.56
C LYS A 191 -14.17 14.92 6.16
N CYS A 192 -13.47 16.06 6.26
CA CYS A 192 -12.03 16.13 5.98
C CYS A 192 -11.24 15.24 6.93
N LYS A 193 -11.60 15.27 8.23
CA LYS A 193 -10.99 14.41 9.24
C LYS A 193 -11.17 12.93 8.89
N ALA A 194 -12.38 12.49 8.54
CA ALA A 194 -12.67 11.10 8.23
C ALA A 194 -11.85 10.59 7.01
N ILE A 195 -11.69 11.44 6.00
CA ILE A 195 -10.89 11.11 4.80
C ILE A 195 -9.40 11.07 5.15
N ARG A 196 -8.88 12.07 5.85
CA ARG A 196 -7.48 12.08 6.29
C ARG A 196 -7.19 10.86 7.19
N ASP A 197 -8.08 10.53 8.11
CA ASP A 197 -7.94 9.36 8.99
C ASP A 197 -7.93 8.05 8.17
N TRP A 198 -8.67 7.96 7.05
CA TRP A 198 -8.61 6.82 6.14
C TRP A 198 -7.22 6.67 5.51
N PHE A 199 -6.59 7.75 5.05
CA PHE A 199 -5.22 7.70 4.54
C PHE A 199 -4.22 7.30 5.63
N LEU A 200 -4.35 7.85 6.83
CA LEU A 200 -3.50 7.56 7.98
C LEU A 200 -3.66 6.14 8.55
N ALA A 201 -4.76 5.46 8.22
CA ALA A 201 -4.99 4.09 8.64
C ALA A 201 -4.27 3.05 7.76
N ASN A 202 -3.79 3.45 6.58
CA ASN A 202 -3.06 2.56 5.68
C ASN A 202 -1.63 2.37 6.17
N GLU A 203 -1.13 1.15 6.04
CA GLU A 203 0.22 0.79 6.46
C GLU A 203 1.12 0.55 5.24
N PHE A 204 2.41 0.83 5.40
CA PHE A 204 3.41 0.78 4.35
C PHE A 204 4.64 0.00 4.80
N ALA A 205 5.15 -0.89 3.94
CA ALA A 205 6.37 -1.63 4.19
C ALA A 205 7.19 -1.76 2.90
N ASP A 206 8.38 -1.17 2.88
CA ASP A 206 9.35 -1.33 1.81
C ASP A 206 10.48 -2.26 2.25
N PHE A 207 10.46 -3.51 1.76
CA PHE A 207 11.52 -4.47 2.07
C PHE A 207 12.68 -4.42 1.07
N GLY A 208 12.57 -3.64 0.01
CA GLY A 208 13.68 -3.27 -0.85
C GLY A 208 14.63 -2.26 -0.20
N ASP A 209 14.13 -1.43 0.74
CA ASP A 209 14.94 -0.45 1.46
C ASP A 209 15.57 -1.03 2.74
N PRO A 210 16.93 -1.02 2.87
CA PRO A 210 17.61 -1.51 4.06
C PRO A 210 17.29 -0.74 5.34
N PHE A 211 17.02 0.58 5.26
CA PHE A 211 16.68 1.41 6.41
C PHE A 211 15.30 1.07 6.96
N THR A 212 14.31 0.95 6.09
CA THR A 212 12.96 0.53 6.47
C THR A 212 12.99 -0.84 7.15
N ASN A 213 13.71 -1.80 6.58
CA ASN A 213 13.92 -3.12 7.22
C ASN A 213 14.53 -3.03 8.62
N PHE A 214 15.52 -2.15 8.80
CA PHE A 214 16.18 -1.97 10.09
C PHE A 214 15.23 -1.38 11.15
N PHE A 215 14.42 -0.40 10.79
CA PHE A 215 13.45 0.20 11.71
C PHE A 215 12.27 -0.73 11.99
N MET A 216 11.72 -1.38 10.97
CA MET A 216 10.62 -2.33 11.15
C MET A 216 11.00 -3.50 12.05
N SER A 217 12.20 -4.06 11.91
CA SER A 217 12.67 -5.17 12.76
C SER A 217 12.80 -4.82 14.25
N ARG A 218 12.64 -3.55 14.61
CA ARG A 218 12.66 -3.04 15.99
C ARG A 218 11.30 -2.61 16.51
N ARG A 219 10.29 -2.57 15.65
CA ARG A 219 8.91 -2.30 16.08
C ARG A 219 8.35 -3.53 16.78
N LEU A 220 7.68 -3.29 17.89
CA LEU A 220 7.04 -4.34 18.67
C LEU A 220 5.52 -4.24 18.47
N PRO A 221 4.81 -5.38 18.48
CA PRO A 221 3.37 -5.37 18.50
C PRO A 221 2.85 -4.56 19.70
N LYS A 222 1.79 -3.81 19.48
CA LYS A 222 1.19 -2.97 20.53
C LYS A 222 0.81 -3.82 21.75
N GLY A 223 1.32 -3.43 22.91
CA GLY A 223 1.12 -4.18 24.17
C GLY A 223 1.95 -5.47 24.28
N PHE A 224 2.90 -5.74 23.36
CA PHE A 224 3.70 -6.96 23.39
C PHE A 224 4.56 -7.10 24.65
N VAL A 225 5.03 -5.98 25.18
CA VAL A 225 5.89 -5.95 26.37
C VAL A 225 5.08 -6.24 27.64
N GLU A 226 3.90 -5.66 27.77
CA GLU A 226 3.11 -5.67 29.02
C GLU A 226 2.06 -6.76 29.06
N ASN A 227 1.65 -7.32 27.91
CA ASN A 227 0.47 -8.18 27.80
C ASN A 227 0.83 -9.59 27.30
N LYS A 228 0.69 -10.57 28.18
CA LYS A 228 0.92 -12.00 27.88
C LYS A 228 -0.02 -12.54 26.79
N ASP A 229 -1.25 -12.04 26.67
CA ASP A 229 -2.18 -12.48 25.64
C ASP A 229 -1.71 -12.02 24.25
N VAL A 230 -1.09 -10.83 24.16
CA VAL A 230 -0.46 -10.36 22.91
C VAL A 230 0.75 -11.22 22.56
N GLN A 231 1.60 -11.56 23.53
CA GLN A 231 2.74 -12.47 23.33
C GLN A 231 2.26 -13.84 22.83
N GLN A 232 1.19 -14.38 23.41
CA GLN A 232 0.62 -15.65 23.01
C GLN A 232 0.08 -15.62 21.57
N LYS A 233 -0.60 -14.55 21.17
CA LYS A 233 -1.06 -14.35 19.78
C LYS A 233 0.12 -14.29 18.79
N VAL A 234 1.22 -13.66 19.16
CA VAL A 234 2.45 -13.67 18.36
C VAL A 234 3.03 -15.08 18.24
N VAL A 235 3.05 -15.86 19.33
CA VAL A 235 3.47 -17.27 19.29
C VAL A 235 2.57 -18.08 18.37
N GLU A 236 1.26 -17.92 18.46
CA GLU A 236 0.28 -18.60 17.58
C GLU A 236 0.48 -18.22 16.11
N TYR A 237 0.76 -16.94 15.83
CA TYR A 237 1.12 -16.50 14.48
C TYR A 237 2.39 -17.17 13.99
N PHE A 238 3.44 -17.23 14.81
CA PHE A 238 4.68 -17.94 14.49
C PHE A 238 4.48 -19.44 14.29
N ALA A 239 3.61 -20.09 15.07
CA ALA A 239 3.33 -21.52 14.94
C ALA A 239 2.83 -21.92 13.53
N SER A 240 2.34 -20.94 12.75
CA SER A 240 1.95 -21.18 11.36
C SER A 240 3.14 -21.41 10.41
N PHE A 241 4.37 -21.08 10.80
CA PHE A 241 5.57 -21.22 9.98
C PHE A 241 6.86 -21.60 10.75
N ASP A 242 6.92 -21.40 12.05
CA ASP A 242 8.02 -21.78 12.92
C ASP A 242 7.49 -22.27 14.28
N GLU A 243 7.29 -23.56 14.40
CA GLU A 243 6.76 -24.18 15.63
C GLU A 243 7.77 -24.22 16.78
N HIS A 244 9.03 -23.81 16.57
CA HIS A 244 10.07 -23.94 17.58
C HIS A 244 10.00 -22.84 18.64
N ILE A 245 9.50 -21.64 18.30
CA ILE A 245 9.26 -20.56 19.25
C ILE A 245 8.02 -20.87 20.09
N LYS A 246 8.16 -20.99 21.39
CA LYS A 246 7.09 -21.37 22.33
C LYS A 246 6.60 -20.22 23.22
N ASP A 247 7.43 -19.26 23.51
CA ASP A 247 7.11 -18.07 24.31
C ASP A 247 8.21 -17.02 24.12
N PHE A 248 8.05 -15.88 24.78
CA PHE A 248 9.03 -14.81 24.83
C PHE A 248 9.37 -14.45 26.29
N ARG A 249 10.66 -14.19 26.55
CA ARG A 249 11.11 -13.53 27.76
C ARG A 249 11.51 -12.10 27.45
N ILE A 250 10.90 -11.17 28.17
CA ILE A 250 11.12 -9.74 28.00
C ILE A 250 11.69 -9.19 29.30
N GLU A 251 12.83 -8.55 29.21
CA GLU A 251 13.53 -7.91 30.33
C GLU A 251 13.69 -6.43 30.00
N GLU A 252 13.27 -5.57 30.92
CA GLU A 252 13.54 -4.13 30.84
C GLU A 252 15.03 -3.88 31.14
N VAL A 253 15.68 -3.15 30.25
CA VAL A 253 17.09 -2.79 30.43
C VAL A 253 17.16 -1.43 31.10
N PRO A 254 17.75 -1.31 32.28
CA PRO A 254 17.90 0.00 32.96
C PRO A 254 18.66 1.01 32.10
N HIS A 255 18.15 2.23 32.01
CA HIS A 255 18.75 3.30 31.25
C HIS A 255 20.02 3.86 31.90
N ASP A 256 21.06 4.07 31.10
CA ASP A 256 22.22 4.92 31.40
C ASP A 256 21.98 6.37 30.90
N GLY A 257 20.90 7.00 31.35
CA GLY A 257 20.81 8.46 31.56
C GLY A 257 20.60 9.41 30.39
N GLU A 258 20.60 9.06 29.10
CA GLU A 258 20.47 10.06 28.01
C GLU A 258 19.33 9.87 26.99
N THR A 259 18.64 8.76 26.95
CA THR A 259 17.47 8.54 26.08
C THR A 259 16.23 8.25 26.89
N LYS A 260 15.07 8.82 26.48
CA LYS A 260 13.77 8.67 27.17
C LYS A 260 12.97 7.44 26.76
N GLU A 261 13.53 6.51 25.98
CA GLU A 261 12.81 5.34 25.48
C GLU A 261 13.22 4.09 26.27
N ASP A 262 12.23 3.36 26.80
CA ASP A 262 12.44 2.10 27.50
C ASP A 262 13.06 1.10 26.50
N THR A 263 14.21 0.55 26.86
CA THR A 263 14.91 -0.45 26.05
C THR A 263 14.65 -1.83 26.63
N TYR A 264 14.14 -2.73 25.78
CA TYR A 264 13.82 -4.09 26.17
C TYR A 264 14.77 -5.09 25.52
N LYS A 265 15.19 -6.10 26.30
CA LYS A 265 15.85 -7.29 25.80
C LYS A 265 14.80 -8.38 25.63
N ILE A 266 14.63 -8.85 24.40
CA ILE A 266 13.65 -9.86 24.03
C ILE A 266 14.38 -11.13 23.63
N ASN A 267 14.09 -12.25 24.30
CA ASN A 267 14.56 -13.57 23.96
C ASN A 267 13.38 -14.44 23.53
N ALA A 268 13.52 -15.15 22.41
CA ALA A 268 12.61 -16.23 22.03
C ALA A 268 12.91 -17.49 22.84
N LEU A 269 11.90 -18.19 23.30
CA LEU A 269 12.02 -19.42 24.09
C LEU A 269 11.76 -20.62 23.19
N HIS A 270 12.76 -21.50 23.08
CA HIS A 270 12.71 -22.73 22.31
C HIS A 270 12.72 -23.95 23.21
N LYS A 271 11.93 -24.97 22.88
CA LYS A 271 11.93 -26.23 23.66
C LYS A 271 13.26 -26.97 23.47
N MET A 272 13.89 -27.37 24.56
CA MET A 272 15.10 -28.23 24.52
C MET A 272 14.75 -29.63 24.07
N ILE A 273 15.68 -30.31 23.38
CA ILE A 273 15.46 -31.66 22.84
C ILE A 273 15.60 -32.72 23.94
N ASP A 274 16.46 -32.49 24.89
CA ASP A 274 16.89 -33.46 25.90
C ASP A 274 16.26 -33.25 27.31
N SER A 275 15.39 -32.24 27.45
CA SER A 275 14.73 -31.91 28.70
C SER A 275 13.44 -31.14 28.45
N ASP A 276 12.62 -30.99 29.53
CA ASP A 276 11.45 -30.09 29.50
C ASP A 276 11.82 -28.59 29.66
N GLY A 277 13.09 -28.29 29.63
CA GLY A 277 13.60 -26.91 29.72
C GLY A 277 13.40 -26.11 28.45
N MET A 278 13.59 -24.78 28.57
CA MET A 278 13.57 -23.84 27.45
C MET A 278 14.96 -23.26 27.24
N ALA A 279 15.43 -23.23 25.99
CA ALA A 279 16.58 -22.49 25.55
C ALA A 279 16.15 -21.08 25.18
N GLU A 280 16.98 -20.09 25.53
CA GLU A 280 16.72 -18.69 25.26
C GLU A 280 17.63 -18.22 24.12
N ILE A 281 17.05 -17.70 23.05
CA ILE A 281 17.77 -17.11 21.93
C ILE A 281 17.36 -15.64 21.84
N PRO A 282 18.32 -14.68 21.87
CA PRO A 282 18.00 -13.28 21.61
C PRO A 282 17.23 -13.13 20.30
N LEU A 283 16.12 -12.39 20.30
CA LEU A 283 15.25 -12.26 19.12
C LEU A 283 16.04 -11.82 17.87
N GLY A 284 17.02 -10.93 18.03
CA GLY A 284 17.89 -10.49 16.92
C GLY A 284 18.82 -11.56 16.33
N MET A 285 18.93 -12.75 16.96
CA MET A 285 19.70 -13.90 16.47
C MET A 285 18.82 -14.93 15.75
N GLU A 286 17.50 -14.72 15.70
CA GLU A 286 16.59 -15.55 14.92
C GLU A 286 16.85 -15.42 13.42
N SER A 287 16.26 -16.32 12.63
CA SER A 287 16.40 -16.28 11.17
C SER A 287 15.89 -14.96 10.58
N ALA A 288 16.47 -14.51 9.46
CA ALA A 288 16.03 -13.29 8.78
C ALA A 288 14.55 -13.36 8.36
N GLY A 289 14.03 -14.56 8.05
CA GLY A 289 12.61 -14.78 7.75
C GLY A 289 11.74 -14.62 8.99
N THR A 290 12.13 -15.19 10.13
CA THR A 290 11.47 -15.06 11.41
C THR A 290 11.40 -13.59 11.85
N LEU A 291 12.54 -12.87 11.75
CA LEU A 291 12.61 -11.44 12.08
C LEU A 291 11.70 -10.60 11.17
N LYS A 292 11.64 -10.91 9.88
CA LYS A 292 10.74 -10.21 8.95
C LYS A 292 9.26 -10.45 9.29
N MET A 293 8.90 -11.69 9.58
CA MET A 293 7.51 -12.00 9.96
C MET A 293 7.13 -11.34 11.28
N PHE A 294 8.08 -11.25 12.23
CA PHE A 294 7.88 -10.51 13.47
C PHE A 294 7.66 -9.02 13.21
N ALA A 295 8.47 -8.43 12.32
CA ALA A 295 8.37 -7.02 11.94
C ALA A 295 7.07 -6.69 11.20
N LEU A 296 6.52 -7.63 10.43
CA LEU A 296 5.23 -7.46 9.72
C LEU A 296 4.01 -7.61 10.61
N TYR A 297 4.15 -8.27 11.77
CA TYR A 297 3.00 -8.63 12.60
C TYR A 297 2.24 -7.41 13.16
N PRO A 298 2.90 -6.33 13.66
CA PRO A 298 2.20 -5.15 14.14
C PRO A 298 1.33 -4.50 13.08
N GLU A 299 1.88 -4.28 11.89
CA GLU A 299 1.17 -3.65 10.77
C GLU A 299 0.05 -4.56 10.26
N LEU A 300 0.30 -5.87 10.16
CA LEU A 300 -0.73 -6.85 9.79
C LEU A 300 -1.91 -6.82 10.77
N GLN A 301 -1.63 -6.82 12.07
CA GLN A 301 -2.66 -6.77 13.11
C GLN A 301 -3.48 -5.48 12.99
N GLU A 302 -2.81 -4.33 12.83
CA GLU A 302 -3.45 -3.04 12.74
C GLU A 302 -4.33 -2.90 11.49
N VAL A 303 -3.84 -3.37 10.34
CA VAL A 303 -4.58 -3.40 9.07
C VAL A 303 -5.82 -4.28 9.17
N LEU A 304 -5.69 -5.49 9.75
CA LEU A 304 -6.81 -6.41 9.94
C LEU A 304 -7.86 -5.86 10.92
N GLU A 305 -7.43 -5.17 11.98
CA GLU A 305 -8.34 -4.54 12.95
C GLU A 305 -9.09 -3.35 12.35
N LYS A 306 -8.41 -2.51 11.56
CA LYS A 306 -8.99 -1.30 10.96
C LYS A 306 -9.73 -1.55 9.65
N GLY A 307 -9.51 -2.67 8.97
CA GLY A 307 -9.99 -2.91 7.62
C GLY A 307 -9.38 -1.95 6.60
N SER A 308 -8.09 -1.61 6.77
CA SER A 308 -7.35 -0.67 5.94
C SER A 308 -6.54 -1.37 4.85
N VAL A 309 -5.69 -0.63 4.14
CA VAL A 309 -4.84 -1.16 3.06
C VAL A 309 -3.42 -1.32 3.56
N PHE A 310 -2.81 -2.46 3.29
CA PHE A 310 -1.40 -2.72 3.48
C PHE A 310 -0.68 -2.67 2.14
N PHE A 311 0.15 -1.66 1.93
CA PHE A 311 1.04 -1.58 0.77
C PHE A 311 2.42 -2.14 1.12
N ILE A 312 2.89 -3.15 0.37
CA ILE A 312 4.17 -3.80 0.62
C ILE A 312 5.00 -3.83 -0.66
N ASP A 313 6.16 -3.18 -0.65
CA ASP A 313 7.15 -3.37 -1.72
C ASP A 313 8.06 -4.56 -1.41
N GLU A 314 8.31 -5.40 -2.42
CA GLU A 314 9.12 -6.63 -2.33
C GLU A 314 8.72 -7.60 -1.20
N LEU A 315 7.43 -7.97 -1.14
CA LEU A 315 6.90 -8.87 -0.11
C LEU A 315 7.73 -10.17 0.02
N ASN A 316 8.23 -10.71 -1.10
CA ASN A 316 9.00 -11.96 -1.15
C ASN A 316 10.42 -11.84 -0.58
N ALA A 317 10.97 -10.63 -0.39
CA ALA A 317 12.35 -10.47 0.08
C ALA A 317 12.59 -11.24 1.39
N ARG A 318 13.56 -12.16 1.41
CA ARG A 318 13.96 -12.99 2.57
C ARG A 318 12.88 -13.93 3.12
N LEU A 319 11.76 -14.12 2.43
CA LEU A 319 10.71 -15.08 2.82
C LEU A 319 10.70 -16.28 1.88
N HIS A 320 10.47 -17.45 2.47
CA HIS A 320 10.18 -18.63 1.68
C HIS A 320 8.82 -18.48 0.98
N PRO A 321 8.62 -18.90 -0.28
CA PRO A 321 7.35 -18.75 -1.00
C PRO A 321 6.11 -19.25 -0.25
N LEU A 322 6.23 -20.31 0.53
CA LEU A 322 5.13 -20.83 1.38
C LEU A 322 4.74 -19.83 2.48
N LEU A 323 5.68 -19.07 3.04
CA LEU A 323 5.38 -18.03 4.03
C LEU A 323 4.64 -16.85 3.39
N VAL A 324 5.07 -16.42 2.21
CA VAL A 324 4.36 -15.41 1.42
C VAL A 324 2.93 -15.86 1.14
N ARG A 325 2.74 -17.13 0.72
CA ARG A 325 1.41 -17.69 0.49
C ARG A 325 0.55 -17.69 1.74
N ASN A 326 1.10 -18.12 2.88
CA ASN A 326 0.37 -18.12 4.14
C ASN A 326 -0.04 -16.71 4.58
N PHE A 327 0.86 -15.74 4.41
CA PHE A 327 0.57 -14.33 4.65
C PHE A 327 -0.58 -13.81 3.77
N LEU A 328 -0.57 -14.13 2.47
CA LEU A 328 -1.65 -13.76 1.55
C LEU A 328 -2.99 -14.41 1.90
N LEU A 329 -2.96 -15.67 2.36
CA LEU A 329 -4.17 -16.39 2.79
C LEU A 329 -4.86 -15.70 3.97
N THR A 330 -4.14 -14.94 4.79
CA THR A 330 -4.74 -14.14 5.86
C THR A 330 -5.72 -13.09 5.30
N PHE A 331 -5.37 -12.44 4.20
CA PHE A 331 -6.24 -11.46 3.53
C PHE A 331 -7.35 -12.11 2.70
N LEU A 332 -7.08 -13.29 2.15
CA LEU A 332 -7.99 -14.04 1.28
C LEU A 332 -9.02 -14.88 2.05
N ASN A 333 -8.85 -15.09 3.36
CA ASN A 333 -9.78 -15.84 4.19
C ASN A 333 -10.78 -14.88 4.86
N PRO A 334 -12.08 -14.88 4.49
CA PRO A 334 -13.09 -13.98 5.09
C PRO A 334 -13.31 -14.18 6.60
N GLU A 335 -12.99 -15.37 7.14
CA GLU A 335 -13.12 -15.65 8.58
C GLU A 335 -12.03 -14.94 9.39
N ILE A 336 -10.82 -14.81 8.82
CA ILE A 336 -9.70 -14.09 9.44
C ILE A 336 -9.82 -12.60 9.16
N ASN A 337 -10.05 -12.24 7.90
CA ASN A 337 -10.16 -10.86 7.41
C ASN A 337 -11.60 -10.33 7.51
N SER A 338 -12.18 -10.37 8.68
CA SER A 338 -13.59 -9.99 8.92
C SER A 338 -13.89 -8.50 8.72
N ASN A 339 -12.87 -7.63 8.82
CA ASN A 339 -13.01 -6.19 8.60
C ASN A 339 -12.62 -5.75 7.17
N HIS A 340 -12.38 -6.72 6.28
CA HIS A 340 -12.12 -6.48 4.85
C HIS A 340 -10.86 -5.64 4.58
N ALA A 341 -9.79 -5.93 5.30
CA ALA A 341 -8.47 -5.38 5.01
C ALA A 341 -8.02 -5.77 3.59
N GLN A 342 -7.21 -4.92 2.97
CA GLN A 342 -6.68 -5.14 1.64
C GLN A 342 -5.16 -5.19 1.65
N ILE A 343 -4.58 -5.95 0.74
CA ILE A 343 -3.14 -5.95 0.50
C ILE A 343 -2.83 -5.61 -0.97
N VAL A 344 -1.96 -4.64 -1.16
CA VAL A 344 -1.32 -4.34 -2.45
C VAL A 344 0.16 -4.60 -2.29
N PHE A 345 0.72 -5.49 -3.09
CA PHE A 345 2.13 -5.82 -2.94
C PHE A 345 2.84 -5.99 -4.28
N THR A 346 4.12 -5.65 -4.29
CA THR A 346 5.00 -5.99 -5.39
C THR A 346 5.81 -7.24 -5.06
N THR A 347 6.14 -8.01 -6.08
CA THR A 347 6.91 -9.24 -5.91
C THR A 347 7.65 -9.64 -7.18
N HIS A 348 8.74 -10.39 -7.00
CA HIS A 348 9.42 -11.15 -8.04
C HIS A 348 9.16 -12.66 -7.94
N ASP A 349 8.42 -13.08 -6.89
CA ASP A 349 8.10 -14.49 -6.65
C ASP A 349 6.95 -14.95 -7.54
N THR A 350 7.27 -15.65 -8.61
CA THR A 350 6.29 -16.19 -9.56
C THR A 350 5.46 -17.33 -9.00
N TRP A 351 5.87 -17.95 -7.88
CA TRP A 351 5.16 -19.05 -7.27
C TRP A 351 3.76 -18.66 -6.77
N GLN A 352 3.57 -17.36 -6.43
CA GLN A 352 2.26 -16.82 -6.08
C GLN A 352 1.38 -16.54 -7.29
N LEU A 353 1.95 -16.52 -8.50
CA LEU A 353 1.24 -16.30 -9.77
C LEU A 353 0.48 -17.55 -10.18
N SER A 354 -0.54 -17.90 -9.42
CA SER A 354 -1.26 -19.17 -9.50
C SER A 354 -2.77 -18.96 -9.56
N ASN A 355 -3.41 -19.62 -10.52
CA ASN A 355 -4.88 -19.68 -10.66
C ASN A 355 -5.57 -20.43 -9.50
N GLN A 356 -4.80 -21.07 -8.60
CA GLN A 356 -5.30 -21.67 -7.35
C GLN A 356 -5.23 -20.71 -6.15
N LEU A 357 -4.61 -19.54 -6.33
CA LEU A 357 -4.46 -18.54 -5.27
C LEU A 357 -5.14 -17.23 -5.62
N LEU A 358 -4.87 -16.69 -6.79
CA LEU A 358 -5.29 -15.35 -7.21
C LEU A 358 -6.28 -15.41 -8.37
N ARG A 359 -7.19 -14.43 -8.40
CA ARG A 359 -8.04 -14.11 -9.54
C ARG A 359 -7.21 -13.37 -10.59
N ARG A 360 -7.64 -13.41 -11.86
CA ARG A 360 -6.95 -12.68 -12.93
C ARG A 360 -6.98 -11.17 -12.73
N ASP A 361 -8.06 -10.63 -12.15
CA ASP A 361 -8.22 -9.21 -11.81
C ASP A 361 -7.49 -8.79 -10.51
N GLU A 362 -6.89 -9.73 -9.79
CA GLU A 362 -5.96 -9.47 -8.69
C GLU A 362 -4.49 -9.43 -9.14
N ILE A 363 -4.20 -9.78 -10.40
CA ILE A 363 -2.84 -9.89 -10.94
C ILE A 363 -2.56 -8.73 -11.88
N TRP A 364 -1.49 -8.01 -11.60
CA TRP A 364 -1.05 -6.83 -12.31
C TRP A 364 0.38 -6.96 -12.80
N PHE A 365 0.68 -6.37 -13.95
CA PHE A 365 2.00 -6.35 -14.57
C PHE A 365 2.48 -4.93 -14.78
N VAL A 366 3.78 -4.72 -14.55
CA VAL A 366 4.46 -3.46 -14.85
C VAL A 366 5.56 -3.71 -15.86
N GLU A 367 5.49 -3.03 -16.97
CA GLU A 367 6.49 -3.07 -18.03
C GLU A 367 7.06 -1.68 -18.28
N LYS A 368 8.33 -1.60 -18.67
CA LYS A 368 9.00 -0.35 -19.03
C LYS A 368 9.47 -0.45 -20.47
N ASP A 369 9.09 0.52 -21.27
CA ASP A 369 9.51 0.62 -22.69
C ASP A 369 10.94 1.13 -22.85
N GLU A 370 11.41 1.17 -24.11
CA GLU A 370 12.74 1.66 -24.45
C GLU A 370 12.97 3.15 -24.16
N LYS A 371 11.91 3.92 -23.96
CA LYS A 371 11.95 5.35 -23.59
C LYS A 371 11.95 5.55 -22.07
N GLY A 372 11.93 4.46 -21.30
CA GLY A 372 11.89 4.49 -19.85
C GLY A 372 10.51 4.76 -19.27
N ILE A 373 9.45 4.65 -20.06
CA ILE A 373 8.07 4.86 -19.63
C ILE A 373 7.50 3.54 -19.08
N SER A 374 7.04 3.57 -17.83
CA SER A 374 6.36 2.44 -17.22
C SER A 374 4.87 2.46 -17.53
N THR A 375 4.31 1.25 -17.76
CA THR A 375 2.87 1.00 -17.93
C THR A 375 2.41 -0.07 -16.96
N LEU A 376 1.18 0.07 -16.44
CA LEU A 376 0.53 -0.88 -15.53
C LEU A 376 -0.70 -1.48 -16.23
N TYR A 377 -0.85 -2.81 -16.21
CA TYR A 377 -2.01 -3.50 -16.80
C TYR A 377 -2.36 -4.77 -16.02
N SER A 378 -3.65 -5.16 -16.07
CA SER A 378 -4.17 -6.35 -15.40
C SER A 378 -4.08 -7.59 -16.29
N LEU A 379 -3.85 -8.76 -15.69
CA LEU A 379 -4.00 -10.04 -16.40
C LEU A 379 -5.44 -10.24 -16.91
N ALA A 380 -6.42 -9.65 -16.24
CA ALA A 380 -7.84 -9.71 -16.67
C ALA A 380 -8.11 -8.99 -17.99
N ASP A 381 -7.32 -7.93 -18.29
CA ASP A 381 -7.45 -7.13 -19.50
C ASP A 381 -6.55 -7.63 -20.63
N PHE A 382 -5.64 -8.53 -20.31
CA PHE A 382 -4.73 -9.09 -21.30
C PHE A 382 -5.49 -9.90 -22.36
N VAL A 383 -5.12 -9.65 -23.62
CA VAL A 383 -5.71 -10.30 -24.78
C VAL A 383 -4.58 -10.90 -25.63
N ASP A 384 -4.69 -12.16 -25.95
CA ASP A 384 -3.74 -12.87 -26.81
C ASP A 384 -3.73 -12.30 -28.25
N GLU A 385 -2.71 -12.65 -29.04
CA GLU A 385 -2.57 -12.22 -30.44
C GLU A 385 -3.80 -12.60 -31.31
N ASP A 386 -4.49 -13.68 -30.96
CA ASP A 386 -5.72 -14.17 -31.64
C ASP A 386 -7.01 -13.46 -31.13
N GLY A 387 -6.89 -12.52 -30.20
CA GLY A 387 -8.01 -11.80 -29.59
C GLY A 387 -8.70 -12.54 -28.46
N SER A 388 -8.17 -13.69 -28.01
CA SER A 388 -8.73 -14.44 -26.89
C SER A 388 -8.27 -13.89 -25.55
N ARG A 389 -9.13 -13.95 -24.54
CA ARG A 389 -8.80 -13.61 -23.15
C ARG A 389 -8.18 -14.80 -22.44
N ILE A 390 -7.30 -14.52 -21.48
CA ILE A 390 -6.68 -15.54 -20.64
C ILE A 390 -7.74 -16.36 -19.92
N ARG A 391 -7.61 -17.67 -19.98
CA ARG A 391 -8.54 -18.62 -19.36
C ARG A 391 -8.14 -18.89 -17.91
N LYS A 392 -9.15 -19.19 -17.07
CA LYS A 392 -8.96 -19.52 -15.65
C LYS A 392 -8.16 -20.79 -15.39
N ASP A 393 -8.11 -21.71 -16.37
CA ASP A 393 -7.44 -23.00 -16.29
C ASP A 393 -5.97 -22.96 -16.81
N GLU A 394 -5.50 -21.81 -17.29
CA GLU A 394 -4.12 -21.62 -17.71
C GLU A 394 -3.15 -21.57 -16.53
N SER A 395 -1.92 -22.02 -16.76
CA SER A 395 -0.81 -21.84 -15.81
C SER A 395 -0.26 -20.41 -15.93
N TYR A 396 -0.64 -19.52 -15.04
CA TYR A 396 -0.21 -18.12 -15.09
C TYR A 396 1.30 -18.00 -14.94
N GLU A 397 1.91 -18.72 -13.98
CA GLU A 397 3.35 -18.73 -13.76
C GLU A 397 4.12 -19.15 -15.02
N LYS A 398 3.76 -20.31 -15.61
CA LYS A 398 4.42 -20.80 -16.82
C LYS A 398 4.32 -19.80 -17.97
N ASN A 399 3.14 -19.26 -18.19
CA ASN A 399 2.89 -18.31 -19.26
C ASN A 399 3.66 -16.99 -19.07
N TYR A 400 3.76 -16.51 -17.83
CA TYR A 400 4.59 -15.34 -17.49
C TYR A 400 6.08 -15.61 -17.77
N LEU A 401 6.61 -16.74 -17.30
CA LEU A 401 8.03 -17.10 -17.47
C LEU A 401 8.45 -17.26 -18.93
N ILE A 402 7.54 -17.67 -19.83
CA ILE A 402 7.81 -17.71 -21.28
C ILE A 402 7.55 -16.37 -21.98
N GLY A 403 7.16 -15.32 -21.25
CA GLY A 403 6.93 -13.98 -21.78
C GLY A 403 5.57 -13.73 -22.42
N LYS A 404 4.61 -14.67 -22.29
CA LYS A 404 3.27 -14.53 -22.89
C LYS A 404 2.57 -13.23 -22.48
N TYR A 405 2.76 -12.78 -21.25
CA TYR A 405 2.11 -11.59 -20.70
C TYR A 405 2.97 -10.32 -20.75
N GLY A 406 4.17 -10.37 -21.34
CA GLY A 406 5.14 -9.29 -21.22
C GLY A 406 5.75 -9.18 -19.81
N ALA A 407 6.22 -8.00 -19.46
CA ALA A 407 6.74 -7.64 -18.13
C ALA A 407 7.88 -8.52 -17.58
N ILE A 408 8.57 -9.28 -18.46
CA ILE A 408 9.73 -10.11 -18.13
C ILE A 408 11.04 -9.37 -18.44
N PRO A 409 12.16 -9.73 -17.76
CA PRO A 409 13.46 -9.15 -18.07
C PRO A 409 13.93 -9.53 -19.48
N THR A 410 14.32 -8.54 -20.27
CA THR A 410 15.04 -8.79 -21.53
C THR A 410 16.51 -9.04 -21.20
N LEU A 411 16.92 -10.31 -21.23
CA LEU A 411 18.31 -10.67 -20.97
C LEU A 411 19.14 -10.52 -22.24
N LYS A 412 20.16 -9.65 -22.18
CA LYS A 412 21.21 -9.60 -23.23
C LYS A 412 22.35 -10.51 -22.79
N SER A 413 22.86 -11.36 -23.70
CA SER A 413 24.06 -12.14 -23.43
C SER A 413 25.24 -11.19 -23.24
N ILE A 414 25.89 -11.26 -22.09
CA ILE A 414 27.16 -10.55 -21.84
C ILE A 414 28.26 -11.51 -22.22
N ASP A 415 28.95 -11.23 -23.30
CA ASP A 415 30.16 -11.98 -23.69
C ASP A 415 31.36 -11.35 -22.97
N ILE A 416 31.58 -11.79 -21.71
CA ILE A 416 32.68 -11.29 -20.87
C ILE A 416 34.03 -11.90 -21.24
N PHE A 417 34.07 -12.81 -22.24
CA PHE A 417 35.28 -13.53 -22.66
C PHE A 417 35.70 -13.22 -24.12
N LYS A 418 35.12 -12.15 -24.73
CA LYS A 418 35.73 -11.62 -25.96
C LYS A 418 37.03 -10.92 -25.58
N GLU A 419 38.14 -11.65 -25.79
CA GLU A 419 39.45 -11.03 -25.97
C GLU A 419 39.41 -10.26 -27.31
N ASP A 420 39.78 -8.96 -27.26
CA ASP A 420 39.97 -8.11 -28.46
C ASP A 420 41.13 -8.62 -29.31
#